data_e1aa1223df143a2bcc26eb20b7991f53
#
_entry.id   e1aa1223df143a2bcc26eb20b7991f53
#
_cell.length_a   1.000
_cell.length_b   1.000
_cell.length_c   1.000
_cell.angle_alpha   90.00
_cell.angle_beta   90.00
_cell.angle_gamma   90.00
#
_symmetry.space_group_name_H-M   'P 1'
#
loop_
_entity.id
_entity.type
_entity.pdbx_description
1 polymer ?
#
loop_
_entity_poly.entity_id
_entity_poly.type
_entity_poly.pdbx_seq_one_letter_code
_entity_poly.pdbx_strand_id
1 'polypeptide(L)'
;NPSTQNGYVVQRHILERLNSFVPALKEAIYDISSILADMRSRKSNEEIDLLYNAIDITSMGHEAAAKMIAPNRSESEVHATVEYVFTAAQAQLAFPSIVGSGKNSTVLHYTANNQPLEKDSLVVVDCGARFYHYCADLTRTYPVSGKFTLRQKELYQLVLDCQAYIAEIAKPGMWLNNKDKPEESLNHLAREFFKKKDLDQYFVHGIGHYLGLDTHDVGDYSKPLEEGNVITIEPGLYLPQENIGIRIEDNYWIVKSGAVCLSEALPKSVDQIENLTKETF
;
A
#
# COMPACT_ATOMS: atom_id res chain seq x y z
N ASN A 1 11.98 10.30 -4.18
CA ASN A 1 12.16 9.05 -4.93
C ASN A 1 13.50 9.11 -5.68
N PRO A 2 14.52 8.26 -5.36
CA PRO A 2 15.84 8.32 -6.01
C PRO A 2 15.77 8.12 -7.54
N SER A 3 14.78 7.38 -8.04
CA SER A 3 14.58 7.16 -9.47
C SER A 3 14.13 8.42 -10.22
N THR A 4 13.30 9.25 -9.57
CA THR A 4 12.85 10.53 -10.17
C THR A 4 13.95 11.59 -10.18
N GLN A 5 14.85 11.63 -9.18
CA GLN A 5 15.97 12.54 -9.19
C GLN A 5 16.98 12.22 -10.31
N ASN A 6 17.28 10.93 -10.53
CA ASN A 6 18.17 10.51 -11.62
C ASN A 6 17.56 10.78 -13.00
N GLY A 7 16.26 10.52 -13.19
CA GLY A 7 15.55 10.84 -14.43
C GLY A 7 15.55 12.34 -14.73
N TYR A 8 15.32 13.16 -13.70
CA TYR A 8 15.36 14.62 -13.83
C TYR A 8 16.74 15.14 -14.21
N VAL A 9 17.83 14.60 -13.65
CA VAL A 9 19.19 14.96 -13.98
C VAL A 9 19.53 14.61 -15.43
N VAL A 10 19.14 13.43 -15.91
CA VAL A 10 19.36 13.00 -17.31
C VAL A 10 18.56 13.88 -18.27
N GLN A 11 17.29 14.14 -18.00
CA GLN A 11 16.44 15.02 -18.83
C GLN A 11 17.03 16.44 -18.90
N ARG A 12 17.45 17.00 -17.77
CA ARG A 12 18.09 18.32 -17.71
C ARG A 12 19.35 18.37 -18.57
N HIS A 13 20.22 17.36 -18.46
CA HIS A 13 21.45 17.30 -19.25
C HIS A 13 21.16 17.19 -20.75
N ILE A 14 20.15 16.38 -21.17
CA ILE A 14 19.71 16.29 -22.56
C ILE A 14 19.22 17.66 -23.05
N LEU A 15 18.38 18.34 -22.27
CA LEU A 15 17.84 19.65 -22.61
C LEU A 15 18.96 20.73 -22.72
N GLU A 16 19.90 20.71 -21.80
CA GLU A 16 21.07 21.62 -21.86
C GLU A 16 21.91 21.40 -23.13
N ARG A 17 22.17 20.15 -23.50
CA ARG A 17 22.85 19.80 -24.75
C ARG A 17 22.06 20.21 -25.98
N LEU A 18 20.78 19.88 -26.05
CA LEU A 18 19.93 20.27 -27.19
C LEU A 18 19.84 21.78 -27.33
N ASN A 19 19.74 22.52 -26.24
CA ASN A 19 19.67 23.97 -26.25
C ASN A 19 20.98 24.61 -26.72
N SER A 20 22.13 23.93 -26.57
CA SER A 20 23.42 24.41 -27.11
C SER A 20 23.50 24.34 -28.65
N PHE A 21 22.72 23.43 -29.27
CA PHE A 21 22.61 23.28 -30.72
C PHE A 21 21.48 24.11 -31.32
N VAL A 22 20.39 24.30 -30.55
CA VAL A 22 19.15 25.00 -30.97
C VAL A 22 18.76 25.99 -29.87
N PRO A 23 19.34 27.22 -29.86
CA PRO A 23 19.09 28.20 -28.80
C PRO A 23 17.62 28.57 -28.57
N ALA A 24 16.79 28.55 -29.65
CA ALA A 24 15.36 28.81 -29.55
C ALA A 24 14.54 27.64 -28.97
N LEU A 25 15.16 26.49 -28.64
CA LEU A 25 14.49 25.32 -28.15
C LEU A 25 13.76 25.59 -26.83
N LYS A 26 14.33 26.42 -25.96
CA LYS A 26 13.70 26.76 -24.67
C LYS A 26 12.30 27.35 -24.80
N GLU A 27 12.08 28.14 -25.84
CA GLU A 27 10.78 28.78 -26.09
C GLU A 27 9.77 27.82 -26.73
N ALA A 28 10.24 26.68 -27.25
CA ALA A 28 9.42 25.66 -27.89
C ALA A 28 9.16 24.43 -27.00
N ILE A 29 9.72 24.39 -25.77
CA ILE A 29 9.51 23.29 -24.82
C ILE A 29 8.33 23.62 -23.92
N TYR A 30 7.35 22.74 -23.92
CA TYR A 30 6.20 22.78 -23.03
C TYR A 30 6.27 21.61 -22.05
N ASP A 31 6.09 21.89 -20.75
CA ASP A 31 5.92 20.86 -19.73
C ASP A 31 4.50 20.33 -19.79
N ILE A 32 4.34 19.06 -20.17
CA ILE A 32 3.07 18.38 -20.24
C ILE A 32 2.79 17.49 -19.02
N SER A 33 3.65 17.56 -17.98
CA SER A 33 3.55 16.70 -16.79
C SER A 33 2.21 16.81 -16.09
N SER A 34 1.64 18.01 -16.00
CA SER A 34 0.33 18.23 -15.39
C SER A 34 -0.81 17.58 -16.19
N ILE A 35 -0.73 17.62 -17.53
CA ILE A 35 -1.72 16.98 -18.41
C ILE A 35 -1.66 15.46 -18.25
N LEU A 36 -0.44 14.89 -18.26
CA LEU A 36 -0.25 13.46 -18.06
C LEU A 36 -0.67 13.01 -16.66
N ALA A 37 -0.41 13.81 -15.63
CA ALA A 37 -0.85 13.54 -14.26
C ALA A 37 -2.38 13.53 -14.16
N ASP A 38 -3.06 14.48 -14.77
CA ASP A 38 -4.52 14.53 -14.80
C ASP A 38 -5.12 13.33 -15.53
N MET A 39 -4.57 12.95 -16.69
CA MET A 39 -4.99 11.75 -17.42
C MET A 39 -4.81 10.47 -16.62
N ARG A 40 -3.67 10.31 -15.92
CA ARG A 40 -3.34 9.12 -15.12
C ARG A 40 -4.12 9.06 -13.80
N SER A 41 -4.55 10.20 -13.27
CA SER A 41 -5.24 10.24 -11.97
C SER A 41 -6.60 9.56 -11.99
N ARG A 42 -7.29 9.58 -13.13
CA ARG A 42 -8.61 8.96 -13.33
C ARG A 42 -8.48 7.75 -14.25
N LYS A 43 -8.76 6.56 -13.72
CA LYS A 43 -8.62 5.29 -14.45
C LYS A 43 -9.87 4.99 -15.29
N SER A 44 -9.65 4.51 -16.50
CA SER A 44 -10.71 3.92 -17.32
C SER A 44 -11.07 2.51 -16.82
N ASN A 45 -12.16 1.93 -17.32
CA ASN A 45 -12.55 0.56 -16.97
C ASN A 45 -11.48 -0.46 -17.38
N GLU A 46 -10.82 -0.27 -18.52
CA GLU A 46 -9.75 -1.14 -19.01
C GLU A 46 -8.50 -1.05 -18.11
N GLU A 47 -8.21 0.13 -17.56
CA GLU A 47 -7.14 0.31 -16.57
C GLU A 47 -7.49 -0.37 -15.24
N ILE A 48 -8.76 -0.33 -14.84
CA ILE A 48 -9.25 -1.06 -13.66
C ILE A 48 -9.11 -2.57 -13.84
N ASP A 49 -9.40 -3.12 -15.03
CA ASP A 49 -9.20 -4.55 -15.33
C ASP A 49 -7.72 -4.95 -15.20
N LEU A 50 -6.78 -4.09 -15.62
CA LEU A 50 -5.35 -4.33 -15.44
C LEU A 50 -4.91 -4.26 -13.98
N LEU A 51 -5.49 -3.34 -13.19
CA LEU A 51 -5.28 -3.28 -11.74
C LEU A 51 -5.80 -4.54 -11.05
N TYR A 52 -6.98 -5.06 -11.42
CA TYR A 52 -7.48 -6.33 -10.89
C TYR A 52 -6.49 -7.48 -11.12
N ASN A 53 -5.90 -7.59 -12.32
CA ASN A 53 -4.90 -8.63 -12.61
C ASN A 53 -3.66 -8.50 -11.68
N ALA A 54 -3.16 -7.28 -11.45
CA ALA A 54 -2.04 -7.05 -10.53
C ALA A 54 -2.41 -7.39 -9.09
N ILE A 55 -3.63 -7.04 -8.67
CA ILE A 55 -4.20 -7.34 -7.34
C ILE A 55 -4.37 -8.84 -7.14
N ASP A 56 -4.88 -9.57 -8.13
CA ASP A 56 -5.05 -11.03 -8.05
C ASP A 56 -3.69 -11.74 -7.88
N ILE A 57 -2.68 -11.35 -8.66
CA ILE A 57 -1.32 -11.88 -8.51
C ILE A 57 -0.76 -11.55 -7.13
N THR A 58 -0.99 -10.34 -6.62
CA THR A 58 -0.55 -9.93 -5.27
C THR A 58 -1.26 -10.76 -4.20
N SER A 59 -2.56 -11.00 -4.35
CA SER A 59 -3.36 -11.83 -3.44
C SER A 59 -2.82 -13.27 -3.39
N MET A 60 -2.48 -13.86 -4.54
CA MET A 60 -1.81 -15.17 -4.59
C MET A 60 -0.47 -15.16 -3.83
N GLY A 61 0.29 -14.07 -3.93
CA GLY A 61 1.53 -13.86 -3.16
C GLY A 61 1.27 -13.84 -1.65
N HIS A 62 0.22 -13.15 -1.20
CA HIS A 62 -0.19 -13.10 0.20
C HIS A 62 -0.65 -14.46 0.74
N GLU A 63 -1.42 -15.21 -0.04
CA GLU A 63 -1.86 -16.56 0.34
C GLU A 63 -0.66 -17.51 0.49
N ALA A 64 0.30 -17.44 -0.43
CA ALA A 64 1.52 -18.23 -0.36
C ALA A 64 2.40 -17.82 0.83
N ALA A 65 2.54 -16.51 1.08
CA ALA A 65 3.24 -15.96 2.24
C ALA A 65 2.62 -16.45 3.56
N ALA A 66 1.30 -16.39 3.68
CA ALA A 66 0.59 -16.84 4.89
C ALA A 66 0.87 -18.31 5.21
N LYS A 67 0.92 -19.18 4.20
CA LYS A 67 1.25 -20.61 4.34
C LYS A 67 2.73 -20.87 4.70
N MET A 68 3.64 -19.93 4.34
CA MET A 68 5.05 -20.00 4.71
C MET A 68 5.33 -19.52 6.13
N ILE A 69 4.45 -18.64 6.69
CA ILE A 69 4.63 -18.07 8.02
C ILE A 69 4.40 -19.13 9.10
N ALA A 70 5.49 -19.53 9.78
CA ALA A 70 5.46 -20.46 10.90
C ALA A 70 6.67 -20.22 11.82
N PRO A 71 6.65 -20.69 13.09
CA PRO A 71 7.82 -20.69 13.94
C PRO A 71 9.01 -21.43 13.28
N ASN A 72 10.21 -20.93 13.47
CA ASN A 72 11.47 -21.44 12.87
C ASN A 72 11.64 -21.16 11.36
N ARG A 73 10.74 -20.43 10.74
CA ARG A 73 10.93 -19.83 9.42
C ARG A 73 11.58 -18.45 9.58
N SER A 74 11.88 -17.82 8.46
CA SER A 74 12.48 -16.49 8.41
C SER A 74 11.70 -15.54 7.52
N GLU A 75 11.89 -14.24 7.74
CA GLU A 75 11.38 -13.18 6.85
C GLU A 75 11.84 -13.40 5.39
N SER A 76 13.08 -13.90 5.20
CA SER A 76 13.64 -14.20 3.87
C SER A 76 12.88 -15.31 3.14
N GLU A 77 12.44 -16.37 3.83
CA GLU A 77 11.65 -17.44 3.22
C GLU A 77 10.28 -16.96 2.79
N VAL A 78 9.64 -16.12 3.61
CA VAL A 78 8.34 -15.49 3.26
C VAL A 78 8.51 -14.57 2.06
N HIS A 79 9.55 -13.72 2.08
CA HIS A 79 9.89 -12.81 0.98
C HIS A 79 10.14 -13.58 -0.33
N ALA A 80 11.00 -14.60 -0.30
CA ALA A 80 11.29 -15.43 -1.46
C ALA A 80 10.03 -16.13 -2.03
N THR A 81 9.09 -16.50 -1.16
CA THR A 81 7.82 -17.11 -1.57
C THR A 81 6.94 -16.13 -2.34
N VAL A 82 6.83 -14.88 -1.89
CA VAL A 82 6.11 -13.82 -2.61
C VAL A 82 6.75 -13.58 -3.97
N GLU A 83 8.07 -13.41 -4.03
CA GLU A 83 8.79 -13.17 -5.29
C GLU A 83 8.68 -14.34 -6.27
N TYR A 84 8.67 -15.57 -5.76
CA TYR A 84 8.43 -16.76 -6.58
C TYR A 84 7.06 -16.68 -7.27
N VAL A 85 6.00 -16.36 -6.52
CA VAL A 85 4.64 -16.25 -7.08
C VAL A 85 4.57 -15.18 -8.17
N PHE A 86 5.14 -13.98 -7.90
CA PHE A 86 5.13 -12.89 -8.88
C PHE A 86 5.90 -13.26 -10.15
N THR A 87 7.08 -13.87 -9.99
CA THR A 87 7.90 -14.33 -11.12
C THR A 87 7.20 -15.41 -11.94
N ALA A 88 6.56 -16.38 -11.27
CA ALA A 88 5.81 -17.46 -11.94
C ALA A 88 4.60 -16.91 -12.71
N ALA A 89 3.98 -15.84 -12.22
CA ALA A 89 2.89 -15.12 -12.90
C ALA A 89 3.38 -14.13 -13.98
N GLN A 90 4.69 -14.09 -14.28
CA GLN A 90 5.31 -13.14 -15.21
C GLN A 90 5.09 -11.66 -14.82
N ALA A 91 4.87 -11.39 -13.55
CA ALA A 91 4.79 -10.06 -12.98
C ALA A 91 6.15 -9.60 -12.43
N GLN A 92 6.31 -8.29 -12.30
CA GLN A 92 7.44 -7.67 -11.62
C GLN A 92 7.02 -7.23 -10.23
N LEU A 93 7.98 -6.92 -9.36
CA LEU A 93 7.71 -6.20 -8.12
C LEU A 93 7.32 -4.76 -8.44
N ALA A 94 6.24 -4.27 -7.84
CA ALA A 94 5.87 -2.85 -7.88
C ALA A 94 6.83 -2.00 -7.03
N PHE A 95 7.28 -2.60 -5.91
CA PHE A 95 8.25 -2.03 -4.98
C PHE A 95 8.97 -3.17 -4.22
N PRO A 96 10.10 -2.91 -3.52
CA PRO A 96 10.73 -3.90 -2.67
C PRO A 96 9.78 -4.37 -1.57
N SER A 97 9.41 -5.66 -1.57
CA SER A 97 8.47 -6.20 -0.59
C SER A 97 8.98 -6.04 0.85
N ILE A 98 8.07 -5.78 1.77
CA ILE A 98 8.32 -5.63 3.20
C ILE A 98 7.82 -6.89 3.89
N VAL A 99 8.71 -7.58 4.60
CA VAL A 99 8.38 -8.70 5.48
C VAL A 99 9.01 -8.42 6.84
N GLY A 100 8.28 -7.73 7.70
CA GLY A 100 8.78 -7.30 9.01
C GLY A 100 8.13 -8.05 10.16
N SER A 101 8.91 -8.79 10.96
CA SER A 101 8.41 -9.56 12.09
C SER A 101 8.80 -8.95 13.44
N GLY A 102 7.96 -9.13 14.46
CA GLY A 102 8.20 -8.64 15.81
C GLY A 102 8.52 -7.14 15.80
N LYS A 103 9.69 -6.74 16.33
CA LYS A 103 10.12 -5.33 16.34
C LYS A 103 10.25 -4.72 14.95
N ASN A 104 10.57 -5.54 13.92
CA ASN A 104 10.72 -5.06 12.55
C ASN A 104 9.37 -4.67 11.94
N SER A 105 8.26 -5.24 12.41
CA SER A 105 6.91 -4.85 12.01
C SER A 105 6.59 -3.39 12.33
N THR A 106 7.33 -2.77 13.25
CA THR A 106 7.16 -1.35 13.61
C THR A 106 7.96 -0.39 12.74
N VAL A 107 8.74 -0.89 11.78
CA VAL A 107 9.52 -0.09 10.82
C VAL A 107 8.78 -0.05 9.49
N LEU A 108 8.27 1.13 9.10
CA LEU A 108 7.33 1.29 7.98
C LEU A 108 7.84 0.71 6.66
N HIS A 109 9.10 0.99 6.30
CA HIS A 109 9.72 0.53 5.05
C HIS A 109 10.89 -0.42 5.34
N TYR A 110 10.60 -1.49 6.10
CA TYR A 110 11.58 -2.50 6.43
C TYR A 110 11.81 -3.44 5.24
N THR A 111 12.96 -3.38 4.61
CA THR A 111 13.31 -4.16 3.41
C THR A 111 14.47 -5.13 3.60
N ALA A 112 15.03 -5.22 4.81
CA ALA A 112 16.11 -6.16 5.08
C ALA A 112 15.65 -7.62 5.04
N ASN A 113 14.42 -7.91 5.51
CA ASN A 113 13.71 -9.19 5.39
C ASN A 113 14.60 -10.40 5.75
N ASN A 114 15.34 -10.35 6.86
CA ASN A 114 16.41 -11.31 7.13
C ASN A 114 16.42 -11.90 8.55
N GLN A 115 15.38 -11.62 9.35
CA GLN A 115 15.31 -12.10 10.73
C GLN A 115 14.46 -13.39 10.83
N PRO A 116 14.70 -14.23 11.85
CA PRO A 116 13.86 -15.39 12.13
C PRO A 116 12.46 -14.94 12.61
N LEU A 117 11.44 -15.75 12.33
CA LEU A 117 10.07 -15.56 12.82
C LEU A 117 9.93 -16.13 14.23
N GLU A 118 9.76 -15.24 15.20
CA GLU A 118 9.55 -15.63 16.60
C GLU A 118 8.09 -16.04 16.83
N LYS A 119 7.86 -17.15 17.55
CA LYS A 119 6.56 -17.80 17.72
C LYS A 119 5.41 -16.87 18.08
N ASP A 120 5.62 -15.95 19.01
CA ASP A 120 4.55 -15.10 19.55
C ASP A 120 4.52 -13.71 18.88
N SER A 121 5.25 -13.54 17.78
CA SER A 121 5.29 -12.29 17.03
C SER A 121 4.23 -12.21 15.93
N LEU A 122 4.02 -10.99 15.43
CA LEU A 122 3.31 -10.69 14.19
C LEU A 122 4.30 -10.48 13.05
N VAL A 123 3.86 -10.75 11.83
CA VAL A 123 4.57 -10.41 10.59
C VAL A 123 3.69 -9.50 9.75
N VAL A 124 4.17 -8.30 9.47
CA VAL A 124 3.62 -7.44 8.42
C VAL A 124 4.22 -7.89 7.09
N VAL A 125 3.38 -8.26 6.17
CA VAL A 125 3.73 -8.53 4.77
C VAL A 125 3.07 -7.45 3.93
N ASP A 126 3.90 -6.67 3.25
CA ASP A 126 3.47 -5.59 2.37
C ASP A 126 4.17 -5.77 1.03
N CYS A 127 3.39 -6.05 0.00
CA CYS A 127 3.88 -6.37 -1.32
C CYS A 127 2.88 -5.98 -2.41
N GLY A 128 3.42 -5.77 -3.60
CA GLY A 128 2.62 -5.45 -4.76
C GLY A 128 3.24 -6.00 -6.04
N ALA A 129 2.42 -6.66 -6.85
CA ALA A 129 2.79 -7.05 -8.20
C ALA A 129 2.62 -5.86 -9.16
N ARG A 130 3.51 -5.78 -10.15
CA ARG A 130 3.39 -4.91 -11.31
C ARG A 130 3.14 -5.76 -12.54
N PHE A 131 1.93 -5.65 -13.09
CA PHE A 131 1.51 -6.42 -14.25
C PHE A 131 1.01 -5.50 -15.35
N TYR A 132 1.51 -5.65 -16.58
CA TYR A 132 1.26 -4.73 -17.69
C TYR A 132 1.37 -3.25 -17.30
N HIS A 133 2.39 -2.93 -16.50
CA HIS A 133 2.73 -1.60 -15.95
C HIS A 133 1.85 -1.12 -14.79
N TYR A 134 0.71 -1.72 -14.50
CA TYR A 134 -0.13 -1.36 -13.36
C TYR A 134 0.35 -2.04 -12.08
N CYS A 135 0.37 -1.27 -10.99
CA CYS A 135 0.85 -1.70 -9.70
C CYS A 135 -0.33 -2.01 -8.77
N ALA A 136 -0.23 -3.11 -8.02
CA ALA A 136 -1.00 -3.33 -6.81
C ALA A 136 -0.17 -2.94 -5.59
N ASP A 137 -0.85 -2.71 -4.46
CA ASP A 137 -0.24 -2.42 -3.17
C ASP A 137 -1.16 -2.96 -2.06
N LEU A 138 -0.75 -4.07 -1.45
CA LEU A 138 -1.55 -4.74 -0.43
C LEU A 138 -0.69 -5.07 0.79
N THR A 139 -1.24 -4.80 1.97
CA THR A 139 -0.63 -5.21 3.23
C THR A 139 -1.58 -6.09 4.03
N ARG A 140 -1.03 -7.16 4.60
CA ARG A 140 -1.66 -7.97 5.64
C ARG A 140 -0.69 -8.21 6.80
N THR A 141 -1.26 -8.38 7.99
CA THR A 141 -0.50 -8.74 9.19
C THR A 141 -0.92 -10.12 9.68
N TYR A 142 0.04 -11.00 9.86
CA TYR A 142 -0.18 -12.41 10.20
C TYR A 142 0.43 -12.78 11.56
N PRO A 143 -0.22 -13.63 12.38
CA PRO A 143 0.38 -14.18 13.59
C PRO A 143 1.29 -15.37 13.23
N VAL A 144 2.55 -15.36 13.70
CA VAL A 144 3.53 -16.43 13.42
C VAL A 144 3.06 -17.79 13.95
N SER A 145 2.36 -17.81 15.10
CA SER A 145 1.83 -19.04 15.68
C SER A 145 0.50 -19.52 15.07
N GLY A 146 0.01 -18.86 14.01
CA GLY A 146 -1.29 -19.13 13.41
C GLY A 146 -2.49 -18.65 14.21
N LYS A 147 -2.26 -17.98 15.36
CA LYS A 147 -3.31 -17.37 16.20
C LYS A 147 -2.81 -16.06 16.82
N PHE A 148 -3.67 -15.06 16.81
CA PHE A 148 -3.42 -13.83 17.54
C PHE A 148 -3.53 -14.03 19.04
N THR A 149 -2.65 -13.40 19.82
CA THR A 149 -2.87 -13.19 21.25
C THR A 149 -4.03 -12.23 21.46
N LEU A 150 -4.58 -12.17 22.69
CA LEU A 150 -5.70 -11.25 22.98
C LEU A 150 -5.34 -9.78 22.63
N ARG A 151 -4.12 -9.34 22.98
CA ARG A 151 -3.66 -7.98 22.70
C ARG A 151 -3.46 -7.72 21.21
N GLN A 152 -2.88 -8.65 20.49
CA GLN A 152 -2.71 -8.57 19.02
C GLN A 152 -4.08 -8.52 18.32
N LYS A 153 -5.03 -9.37 18.76
CA LYS A 153 -6.39 -9.40 18.22
C LYS A 153 -7.14 -8.08 18.44
N GLU A 154 -7.03 -7.51 19.64
CA GLU A 154 -7.62 -6.20 19.95
C GLU A 154 -7.11 -5.10 19.00
N LEU A 155 -5.78 -4.99 18.85
CA LEU A 155 -5.16 -3.99 17.99
C LEU A 155 -5.44 -4.23 16.50
N TYR A 156 -5.40 -5.50 16.08
CA TYR A 156 -5.71 -5.90 14.69
C TYR A 156 -7.14 -5.51 14.31
N GLN A 157 -8.10 -5.84 15.20
CA GLN A 157 -9.51 -5.50 14.96
C GLN A 157 -9.71 -3.99 14.90
N LEU A 158 -9.02 -3.22 15.74
CA LEU A 158 -9.11 -1.76 15.72
C LEU A 158 -8.59 -1.16 14.39
N VAL A 159 -7.49 -1.72 13.84
CA VAL A 159 -6.97 -1.30 12.51
C VAL A 159 -7.97 -1.68 11.41
N LEU A 160 -8.53 -2.89 11.47
CA LEU A 160 -9.54 -3.35 10.51
C LEU A 160 -10.82 -2.48 10.55
N ASP A 161 -11.29 -2.16 11.76
CA ASP A 161 -12.46 -1.30 11.95
C ASP A 161 -12.21 0.14 11.43
N CYS A 162 -10.99 0.65 11.62
CA CYS A 162 -10.58 1.93 11.05
C CYS A 162 -10.60 1.90 9.52
N GLN A 163 -10.05 0.84 8.90
CA GLN A 163 -10.07 0.69 7.45
C GLN A 163 -11.51 0.64 6.92
N ALA A 164 -12.36 -0.16 7.54
CA ALA A 164 -13.76 -0.28 7.17
C ALA A 164 -14.51 1.07 7.28
N TYR A 165 -14.29 1.80 8.37
CA TYR A 165 -14.87 3.13 8.57
C TYR A 165 -14.42 4.11 7.49
N ILE A 166 -13.12 4.18 7.19
CA ILE A 166 -12.60 5.09 6.16
C ILE A 166 -13.10 4.71 4.76
N ALA A 167 -13.16 3.41 4.44
CA ALA A 167 -13.68 2.93 3.17
C ALA A 167 -15.18 3.26 2.99
N GLU A 168 -15.98 3.19 4.05
CA GLU A 168 -17.41 3.52 4.04
C GLU A 168 -17.66 4.99 3.71
N ILE A 169 -16.82 5.89 4.24
CA ILE A 169 -17.01 7.35 4.06
C ILE A 169 -16.28 7.90 2.83
N ALA A 170 -15.29 7.17 2.29
CA ALA A 170 -14.51 7.62 1.13
C ALA A 170 -15.40 7.74 -0.12
N LYS A 171 -15.41 8.93 -0.72
CA LYS A 171 -16.20 9.25 -1.93
C LYS A 171 -15.65 10.49 -2.63
N PRO A 172 -16.09 10.79 -3.85
CA PRO A 172 -15.77 12.07 -4.50
C PRO A 172 -16.09 13.26 -3.60
N GLY A 173 -15.18 14.24 -3.54
CA GLY A 173 -15.27 15.40 -2.68
C GLY A 173 -14.54 15.27 -1.34
N MET A 174 -14.24 14.06 -0.87
CA MET A 174 -13.38 13.85 0.29
C MET A 174 -11.91 14.06 -0.08
N TRP A 175 -11.06 14.34 0.89
CA TRP A 175 -9.63 14.56 0.71
C TRP A 175 -8.84 13.39 1.32
N LEU A 176 -7.79 12.95 0.64
CA LEU A 176 -6.84 12.05 1.29
C LEU A 176 -6.23 12.70 2.54
N ASN A 177 -5.78 13.96 2.41
CA ASN A 177 -5.30 14.74 3.55
C ASN A 177 -5.53 16.23 3.32
N ASN A 178 -6.27 16.88 4.22
CA ASN A 178 -6.47 18.31 4.20
C ASN A 178 -6.58 18.86 5.65
N LYS A 179 -5.66 19.73 6.03
CA LYS A 179 -5.61 20.31 7.39
C LYS A 179 -6.66 21.38 7.62
N ASP A 180 -7.09 22.06 6.54
CA ASP A 180 -8.06 23.16 6.60
C ASP A 180 -9.51 22.66 6.58
N LYS A 181 -9.71 21.38 6.18
CA LYS A 181 -11.01 20.69 6.13
C LYS A 181 -10.94 19.33 6.81
N PRO A 182 -10.73 19.29 8.13
CA PRO A 182 -10.51 18.03 8.85
C PRO A 182 -11.69 17.06 8.74
N GLU A 183 -12.92 17.56 8.69
CA GLU A 183 -14.14 16.76 8.56
C GLU A 183 -14.32 16.10 7.18
N GLU A 184 -13.62 16.60 6.16
CA GLU A 184 -13.60 16.03 4.81
C GLU A 184 -12.29 15.25 4.54
N SER A 185 -11.36 15.19 5.51
CA SER A 185 -10.02 14.60 5.37
C SER A 185 -9.99 13.16 5.91
N LEU A 186 -9.82 12.18 5.02
CA LEU A 186 -9.74 10.76 5.40
C LEU A 186 -8.61 10.50 6.41
N ASN A 187 -7.46 11.14 6.23
CA ASN A 187 -6.33 11.03 7.16
C ASN A 187 -6.65 11.59 8.55
N HIS A 188 -7.34 12.72 8.62
CA HIS A 188 -7.75 13.31 9.90
C HIS A 188 -8.78 12.43 10.61
N LEU A 189 -9.78 11.94 9.87
CA LEU A 189 -10.82 11.07 10.41
C LEU A 189 -10.26 9.73 10.92
N ALA A 190 -9.26 9.16 10.25
CA ALA A 190 -8.54 7.99 10.74
C ALA A 190 -7.78 8.26 12.05
N ARG A 191 -7.12 9.44 12.17
CA ARG A 191 -6.46 9.85 13.43
C ARG A 191 -7.45 10.03 14.56
N GLU A 192 -8.58 10.69 14.32
CA GLU A 192 -9.64 10.85 15.32
C GLU A 192 -10.28 9.51 15.71
N PHE A 193 -10.33 8.53 14.78
CA PHE A 193 -10.76 7.17 15.10
C PHE A 193 -9.84 6.52 16.14
N PHE A 194 -8.52 6.55 15.94
CA PHE A 194 -7.56 5.98 16.88
C PHE A 194 -7.45 6.79 18.19
N LYS A 195 -7.64 8.09 18.13
CA LYS A 195 -7.60 8.99 19.29
C LYS A 195 -8.67 8.66 20.33
N LYS A 196 -9.83 8.14 19.93
CA LYS A 196 -10.87 7.65 20.85
C LYS A 196 -10.38 6.51 21.76
N LYS A 197 -9.22 5.92 21.44
CA LYS A 197 -8.56 4.83 22.18
C LYS A 197 -7.17 5.21 22.69
N ASP A 198 -6.81 6.51 22.62
CA ASP A 198 -5.48 7.03 22.98
C ASP A 198 -4.34 6.37 22.19
N LEU A 199 -4.58 6.00 20.91
CA LEU A 199 -3.65 5.29 20.02
C LEU A 199 -3.23 6.10 18.79
N ASP A 200 -3.70 7.33 18.60
CA ASP A 200 -3.40 8.18 17.44
C ASP A 200 -1.90 8.48 17.27
N GLN A 201 -1.15 8.52 18.37
CA GLN A 201 0.31 8.69 18.37
C GLN A 201 1.05 7.52 17.69
N TYR A 202 0.42 6.35 17.59
CA TYR A 202 0.98 5.15 16.97
C TYR A 202 0.57 5.00 15.49
N PHE A 203 -0.30 5.87 14.97
CA PHE A 203 -0.60 5.99 13.55
C PHE A 203 0.31 7.07 12.94
N VAL A 204 1.47 6.68 12.45
CA VAL A 204 2.59 7.58 12.14
C VAL A 204 2.75 7.92 10.66
N HIS A 205 1.87 7.43 9.77
CA HIS A 205 1.87 7.71 8.34
C HIS A 205 0.52 8.25 7.84
N GLY A 206 0.39 8.46 6.53
CA GLY A 206 -0.87 8.84 5.89
C GLY A 206 -1.83 7.67 5.77
N ILE A 207 -3.12 7.98 5.60
CA ILE A 207 -4.15 6.95 5.44
C ILE A 207 -4.07 6.22 4.10
N GLY A 208 -3.36 6.78 3.11
CA GLY A 208 -3.23 6.20 1.80
C GLY A 208 -2.63 7.15 0.77
N HIS A 209 -2.48 6.66 -0.44
CA HIS A 209 -1.93 7.39 -1.58
C HIS A 209 -2.64 6.99 -2.88
N TYR A 210 -2.39 7.72 -3.96
CA TYR A 210 -2.85 7.34 -5.30
C TYR A 210 -2.05 6.13 -5.80
N LEU A 211 -2.71 5.26 -6.56
CA LEU A 211 -2.16 4.03 -7.11
C LEU A 211 -2.50 3.93 -8.61
N GLY A 212 -1.60 3.31 -9.41
CA GLY A 212 -1.83 3.09 -10.83
C GLY A 212 -0.60 2.55 -11.57
N LEU A 213 -0.04 3.33 -12.50
CA LEU A 213 1.19 2.97 -13.21
C LEU A 213 2.44 3.00 -12.31
N ASP A 214 2.38 3.73 -11.22
CA ASP A 214 3.35 3.71 -10.13
C ASP A 214 2.62 3.34 -8.83
N THR A 215 3.35 2.74 -7.88
CA THR A 215 2.81 2.43 -6.54
C THR A 215 2.39 3.71 -5.82
N HIS A 216 3.28 4.69 -5.71
CA HIS A 216 2.92 6.05 -5.35
C HIS A 216 2.67 6.84 -6.63
N ASP A 217 1.46 6.71 -7.16
CA ASP A 217 1.10 7.27 -8.46
C ASP A 217 0.86 8.78 -8.40
N VAL A 218 0.78 9.38 -9.57
CA VAL A 218 0.43 10.79 -9.71
C VAL A 218 -0.98 11.03 -9.19
N GLY A 219 -1.13 12.11 -8.46
CA GLY A 219 -2.39 12.58 -7.93
C GLY A 219 -2.20 13.96 -7.33
N ASP A 220 -3.24 14.76 -7.33
CA ASP A 220 -3.19 16.11 -6.79
C ASP A 220 -3.72 16.14 -5.36
N TYR A 221 -2.80 16.03 -4.38
CA TYR A 221 -3.14 16.08 -2.96
C TYR A 221 -3.68 17.45 -2.50
N SER A 222 -3.62 18.47 -3.37
CA SER A 222 -4.24 19.78 -3.14
C SER A 222 -5.68 19.87 -3.64
N LYS A 223 -6.25 18.74 -4.10
CA LYS A 223 -7.64 18.62 -4.55
C LYS A 223 -8.36 17.48 -3.82
N PRO A 224 -9.70 17.52 -3.76
CA PRO A 224 -10.48 16.38 -3.29
C PRO A 224 -10.38 15.21 -4.27
N LEU A 225 -10.73 14.02 -3.78
CA LEU A 225 -10.87 12.82 -4.61
C LEU A 225 -11.97 13.02 -5.65
N GLU A 226 -11.74 12.50 -6.84
CA GLU A 226 -12.65 12.51 -7.97
C GLU A 226 -13.05 11.09 -8.37
N GLU A 227 -14.19 10.96 -9.05
CA GLU A 227 -14.58 9.69 -9.69
C GLU A 227 -13.48 9.24 -10.67
N GLY A 228 -13.11 7.96 -10.62
CA GLY A 228 -12.03 7.37 -11.40
C GLY A 228 -10.69 7.33 -10.67
N ASN A 229 -10.52 8.02 -9.53
CA ASN A 229 -9.28 7.86 -8.74
C ASN A 229 -9.17 6.43 -8.19
N VAL A 230 -7.95 5.92 -8.12
CA VAL A 230 -7.62 4.71 -7.37
C VAL A 230 -6.63 5.08 -6.28
N ILE A 231 -6.93 4.66 -5.06
CA ILE A 231 -6.16 4.97 -3.85
C ILE A 231 -5.95 3.72 -3.01
N THR A 232 -4.94 3.73 -2.14
CA THR A 232 -4.85 2.80 -1.02
C THR A 232 -5.63 3.34 0.18
N ILE A 233 -6.11 2.43 1.04
CA ILE A 233 -6.56 2.73 2.41
C ILE A 233 -5.83 1.76 3.31
N GLU A 234 -4.87 2.29 4.09
CA GLU A 234 -3.82 1.52 4.76
C GLU A 234 -3.61 1.94 6.23
N PRO A 235 -4.63 2.01 7.07
CA PRO A 235 -4.39 2.33 8.48
C PRO A 235 -3.43 1.33 9.12
N GLY A 236 -2.59 1.84 10.04
CA GLY A 236 -1.65 1.02 10.79
C GLY A 236 -1.38 1.55 12.19
N LEU A 237 -1.06 0.65 13.10
CA LEU A 237 -0.63 0.95 14.47
C LEU A 237 0.75 0.33 14.71
N TYR A 238 1.69 1.15 15.19
CA TYR A 238 3.07 0.74 15.40
C TYR A 238 3.48 1.05 16.84
N LEU A 239 3.57 0.00 17.67
CA LEU A 239 3.87 0.06 19.10
C LEU A 239 5.26 -0.56 19.37
N PRO A 240 6.37 0.21 19.23
CA PRO A 240 7.74 -0.34 19.39
C PRO A 240 7.99 -0.95 20.77
N GLN A 241 7.37 -0.40 21.81
CA GLN A 241 7.49 -0.91 23.19
C GLN A 241 6.83 -2.27 23.41
N GLU A 242 5.88 -2.65 22.54
CA GLU A 242 5.23 -3.96 22.55
C GLU A 242 5.77 -4.88 21.44
N ASN A 243 6.68 -4.41 20.56
CA ASN A 243 7.14 -5.08 19.32
C ASN A 243 5.95 -5.48 18.41
N ILE A 244 4.93 -4.65 18.35
CA ILE A 244 3.72 -4.86 17.55
C ILE A 244 3.60 -3.76 16.50
N GLY A 245 3.66 -4.17 15.23
CA GLY A 245 3.23 -3.38 14.09
C GLY A 245 2.10 -4.10 13.36
N ILE A 246 1.05 -3.37 13.02
CA ILE A 246 -0.11 -3.89 12.28
C ILE A 246 -0.45 -2.87 11.20
N ARG A 247 -0.53 -3.33 9.96
CA ARG A 247 -1.09 -2.58 8.82
C ARG A 247 -2.03 -3.49 8.05
N ILE A 248 -3.16 -2.96 7.63
CA ILE A 248 -4.12 -3.62 6.74
C ILE A 248 -4.38 -2.63 5.61
N GLU A 249 -4.08 -3.05 4.39
CA GLU A 249 -4.16 -2.21 3.21
C GLU A 249 -4.86 -2.91 2.08
N ASP A 250 -5.74 -2.17 1.43
CA ASP A 250 -6.45 -2.57 0.24
C ASP A 250 -6.48 -1.43 -0.79
N ASN A 251 -6.68 -1.80 -2.05
CA ASN A 251 -6.81 -0.86 -3.16
C ASN A 251 -8.29 -0.53 -3.39
N TYR A 252 -8.60 0.74 -3.52
CA TYR A 252 -9.98 1.23 -3.67
C TYR A 252 -10.13 2.11 -4.91
N TRP A 253 -11.15 1.82 -5.69
CA TRP A 253 -11.59 2.66 -6.80
C TRP A 253 -12.69 3.62 -6.34
N ILE A 254 -12.48 4.91 -6.53
CA ILE A 254 -13.46 5.95 -6.20
C ILE A 254 -14.45 6.05 -7.35
N VAL A 255 -15.68 5.68 -7.06
CA VAL A 255 -16.81 5.77 -7.99
C VAL A 255 -17.82 6.80 -7.47
N LYS A 256 -18.79 7.16 -8.28
CA LYS A 256 -19.82 8.17 -7.93
C LYS A 256 -20.51 7.89 -6.59
N SER A 257 -20.74 6.63 -6.25
CA SER A 257 -21.46 6.22 -5.02
C SER A 257 -20.56 6.04 -3.79
N GLY A 258 -19.22 6.10 -3.92
CA GLY A 258 -18.29 5.85 -2.83
C GLY A 258 -17.00 5.20 -3.27
N ALA A 259 -16.38 4.37 -2.42
CA ALA A 259 -15.19 3.60 -2.72
C ALA A 259 -15.53 2.11 -2.90
N VAL A 260 -15.02 1.52 -3.98
CA VAL A 260 -15.14 0.08 -4.28
C VAL A 260 -13.80 -0.59 -3.98
N CYS A 261 -13.79 -1.59 -3.11
CA CYS A 261 -12.60 -2.37 -2.79
C CYS A 261 -12.27 -3.28 -3.98
N LEU A 262 -11.11 -3.09 -4.60
CA LEU A 262 -10.64 -3.92 -5.71
C LEU A 262 -10.01 -5.23 -5.22
N SER A 263 -9.57 -5.29 -3.96
CA SER A 263 -8.89 -6.42 -3.31
C SER A 263 -9.77 -7.16 -2.29
N GLU A 264 -11.09 -7.07 -2.41
CA GLU A 264 -12.05 -7.64 -1.44
C GLU A 264 -11.90 -9.16 -1.26
N ALA A 265 -11.43 -9.86 -2.29
CA ALA A 265 -11.22 -11.30 -2.27
C ALA A 265 -10.09 -11.75 -1.30
N LEU A 266 -9.09 -10.87 -1.02
CA LEU A 266 -7.99 -11.20 -0.12
C LEU A 266 -8.46 -11.18 1.34
N PRO A 267 -8.37 -12.30 2.09
CA PRO A 267 -8.79 -12.39 3.48
C PRO A 267 -8.19 -11.32 4.37
N LYS A 268 -9.02 -10.76 5.30
CA LYS A 268 -8.56 -9.73 6.25
C LYS A 268 -9.24 -9.78 7.62
N SER A 269 -10.34 -10.51 7.81
CA SER A 269 -10.88 -10.67 9.17
C SER A 269 -9.97 -11.56 10.03
N VAL A 270 -10.02 -11.37 11.34
CA VAL A 270 -9.21 -12.16 12.29
C VAL A 270 -9.36 -13.66 12.04
N ASP A 271 -10.57 -14.14 11.90
CA ASP A 271 -10.84 -15.58 11.70
C ASP A 271 -10.34 -16.08 10.34
N GLN A 272 -10.45 -15.26 9.29
CA GLN A 272 -9.92 -15.59 7.96
C GLN A 272 -8.37 -15.66 7.97
N ILE A 273 -7.70 -14.69 8.60
CA ILE A 273 -6.24 -14.68 8.72
C ILE A 273 -5.75 -15.88 9.54
N GLU A 274 -6.39 -16.18 10.68
CA GLU A 274 -6.04 -17.34 11.49
C GLU A 274 -6.29 -18.67 10.74
N ASN A 275 -7.28 -18.74 9.87
CA ASN A 275 -7.52 -19.93 9.06
C ASN A 275 -6.49 -20.08 7.93
N LEU A 276 -6.14 -18.98 7.28
CA LEU A 276 -5.16 -18.99 6.19
C LEU A 276 -3.75 -19.42 6.65
N THR A 277 -3.35 -19.02 7.87
CA THR A 277 -2.06 -19.41 8.46
C THR A 277 -2.03 -20.82 9.07
N LYS A 278 -3.17 -21.49 9.21
CA LYS A 278 -3.21 -22.91 9.68
C LYS A 278 -2.89 -23.92 8.60
N GLU A 279 -3.02 -23.56 7.33
CA GLU A 279 -2.72 -24.42 6.17
C GLU A 279 -1.23 -24.42 5.84
N THR A 280 -0.36 -24.55 6.86
CA THR A 280 1.10 -24.60 6.71
C THR A 280 1.54 -25.79 5.87
N PHE A 281 2.56 -25.58 5.02
CA PHE A 281 3.24 -26.63 4.25
C PHE A 281 3.98 -27.63 5.13
#